data_f70f55816160f2eca1f05b8cb09eb5a6
#
_entry.id   f70f55816160f2eca1f05b8cb09eb5a6
#
_cell.length_a   1.000
_cell.length_b   1.000
_cell.length_c   1.000
_cell.angle_alpha   90.00
_cell.angle_beta   90.00
_cell.angle_gamma   90.00
#
_symmetry.space_group_name_H-M   'P 1'
#
loop_
_entity.id
_entity.type
_entity.pdbx_description
1 polymer ?
#
loop_
_entity_poly.entity_id
_entity_poly.type
_entity_poly.pdbx_seq_one_letter_code
_entity_poly.pdbx_strand_id
1 'polypeptide(L)'
;MASLVLVVALIGGAVWAAWFSSLLAVHQVSVIGLSDEGELVGEQEVRSAASIPAGTPIARLDTASAKARVLELPWVASVEVRRAWPQDVVIAVTERSPVAVVMQGEDRRGVDAGGNIFDPPGGLWLTGPIIRGDEGAIAEAVKVASSLPADLEKRVRVIQAVSVDDIRLGLRNKSIVRWGNSQEAEFKAEVLRSLLPRRAQAYDVSAPSLPATFGEKGPKE
;
A
#
# COMPACT_ATOMS: atom_id res chain seq x y z
N MET A 1 13.04 57.21 14.71
CA MET A 1 11.57 57.02 14.94
C MET A 1 10.85 56.80 13.60
N ALA A 2 10.96 57.69 12.60
CA ALA A 2 10.26 57.54 11.33
C ALA A 2 10.62 56.22 10.56
N SER A 3 11.90 55.83 10.55
CA SER A 3 12.33 54.60 9.90
C SER A 3 11.73 53.31 10.54
N LEU A 4 11.59 53.30 11.86
CA LEU A 4 10.98 52.17 12.56
C LEU A 4 9.48 52.03 12.24
N VAL A 5 8.77 53.17 12.19
CA VAL A 5 7.34 53.23 11.84
C VAL A 5 7.13 52.73 10.41
N LEU A 6 8.01 53.13 9.46
CA LEU A 6 7.94 52.70 8.08
C LEU A 6 8.14 51.18 7.96
N VAL A 7 9.12 50.63 8.65
CA VAL A 7 9.40 49.17 8.65
C VAL A 7 8.20 48.40 9.22
N VAL A 8 7.63 48.86 10.35
CA VAL A 8 6.46 48.21 10.92
C VAL A 8 5.24 48.29 9.98
N ALA A 9 5.03 49.44 9.31
CA ALA A 9 3.96 49.57 8.33
C ALA A 9 4.14 48.66 7.11
N LEU A 10 5.37 48.49 6.60
CA LEU A 10 5.67 47.59 5.50
C LEU A 10 5.46 46.11 5.89
N ILE A 11 5.92 45.73 7.06
CA ILE A 11 5.70 44.38 7.61
C ILE A 11 4.21 44.11 7.81
N GLY A 12 3.49 45.06 8.42
CA GLY A 12 2.04 44.96 8.63
C GLY A 12 1.27 44.85 7.30
N GLY A 13 1.65 45.64 6.29
CA GLY A 13 1.09 45.59 4.96
C GLY A 13 1.37 44.24 4.25
N ALA A 14 2.58 43.75 4.38
CA ALA A 14 2.95 42.42 3.82
C ALA A 14 2.19 41.28 4.49
N VAL A 15 2.06 41.30 5.82
CA VAL A 15 1.27 40.32 6.58
C VAL A 15 -0.21 40.41 6.21
N TRP A 16 -0.75 41.64 6.12
CA TRP A 16 -2.13 41.82 5.67
C TRP A 16 -2.37 41.32 4.25
N ALA A 17 -1.47 41.61 3.34
CA ALA A 17 -1.54 41.12 1.96
C ALA A 17 -1.47 39.59 1.90
N ALA A 18 -0.58 38.95 2.66
CA ALA A 18 -0.47 37.50 2.71
C ALA A 18 -1.74 36.82 3.26
N TRP A 19 -2.46 37.50 4.17
CA TRP A 19 -3.61 36.92 4.90
C TRP A 19 -4.96 37.20 4.26
N PHE A 20 -5.08 38.33 3.53
CA PHE A 20 -6.36 38.81 3.01
C PHE A 20 -6.39 39.10 1.50
N SER A 21 -5.24 39.13 0.85
CA SER A 21 -5.18 39.46 -0.58
C SER A 21 -5.37 38.20 -1.44
N SER A 22 -6.11 38.35 -2.53
CA SER A 22 -6.23 37.37 -3.61
C SER A 22 -4.93 37.17 -4.38
N LEU A 23 -3.94 38.06 -4.21
CA LEU A 23 -2.63 37.95 -4.86
C LEU A 23 -1.85 36.69 -4.40
N LEU A 24 -2.12 36.16 -3.21
CA LEU A 24 -1.51 34.95 -2.69
C LEU A 24 -2.57 33.85 -2.47
N ALA A 25 -3.58 33.83 -3.31
CA ALA A 25 -4.61 32.80 -3.29
C ALA A 25 -4.15 31.53 -4.03
N VAL A 26 -4.62 30.38 -3.59
CA VAL A 26 -4.33 29.10 -4.25
C VAL A 26 -4.86 29.10 -5.69
N HIS A 27 -3.96 28.97 -6.64
CA HIS A 27 -4.23 28.85 -8.06
C HIS A 27 -4.15 27.42 -8.55
N GLN A 28 -3.14 26.69 -8.10
CA GLN A 28 -2.89 25.32 -8.57
C GLN A 28 -2.70 24.36 -7.39
N VAL A 29 -3.31 23.20 -7.51
CA VAL A 29 -3.07 22.06 -6.62
C VAL A 29 -2.42 20.97 -7.45
N SER A 30 -1.18 20.64 -7.16
CA SER A 30 -0.43 19.57 -7.83
C SER A 30 -0.41 18.33 -6.95
N VAL A 31 -0.75 17.18 -7.49
CA VAL A 31 -0.63 15.89 -6.84
C VAL A 31 0.59 15.19 -7.42
N ILE A 32 1.42 14.61 -6.55
CA ILE A 32 2.64 13.89 -6.93
C ILE A 32 2.74 12.57 -6.15
N GLY A 33 3.48 11.61 -6.71
CA GLY A 33 3.75 10.32 -6.06
C GLY A 33 2.73 9.23 -6.41
N LEU A 34 1.91 9.44 -7.44
CA LEU A 34 1.01 8.44 -7.99
C LEU A 34 1.75 7.56 -9.01
N SER A 35 1.32 6.31 -9.14
CA SER A 35 1.80 5.38 -10.16
C SER A 35 1.15 5.69 -11.51
N ASP A 36 1.88 5.48 -12.61
CA ASP A 36 1.42 5.77 -13.98
C ASP A 36 0.08 5.09 -14.34
N GLU A 37 -0.17 3.89 -13.80
CA GLU A 37 -1.34 3.07 -14.14
C GLU A 37 -2.67 3.62 -13.59
N GLY A 38 -2.63 4.41 -12.53
CA GLY A 38 -3.81 4.99 -11.87
C GLY A 38 -3.78 6.52 -11.75
N GLU A 39 -2.78 7.18 -12.34
CA GLU A 39 -2.48 8.58 -12.10
C GLU A 39 -3.69 9.52 -12.27
N LEU A 40 -4.38 9.44 -13.41
CA LEU A 40 -5.50 10.35 -13.69
C LEU A 40 -6.69 10.18 -12.74
N VAL A 41 -7.04 8.93 -12.39
CA VAL A 41 -8.15 8.64 -11.47
C VAL A 41 -7.73 9.00 -10.06
N GLY A 42 -6.54 8.58 -9.63
CA GLY A 42 -6.01 8.87 -8.31
C GLY A 42 -5.82 10.36 -8.07
N GLU A 43 -5.33 11.11 -9.06
CA GLU A 43 -5.18 12.57 -8.96
C GLU A 43 -6.53 13.26 -8.73
N GLN A 44 -7.56 12.86 -9.47
CA GLN A 44 -8.89 13.43 -9.33
C GLN A 44 -9.51 13.10 -7.96
N GLU A 45 -9.34 11.87 -7.48
CA GLU A 45 -9.82 11.46 -6.15
C GLU A 45 -9.12 12.24 -5.04
N VAL A 46 -7.78 12.37 -5.10
CA VAL A 46 -6.99 13.15 -4.13
C VAL A 46 -7.38 14.61 -4.11
N ARG A 47 -7.53 15.24 -5.28
CA ARG A 47 -7.97 16.65 -5.38
C ARG A 47 -9.36 16.83 -4.77
N SER A 48 -10.28 15.92 -5.08
CA SER A 48 -11.65 15.95 -4.55
C SER A 48 -11.67 15.75 -3.03
N ALA A 49 -10.94 14.77 -2.51
CA ALA A 49 -10.83 14.51 -1.08
C ALA A 49 -10.17 15.68 -0.34
N ALA A 50 -9.08 16.23 -0.87
CA ALA A 50 -8.39 17.38 -0.26
C ALA A 50 -9.32 18.57 -0.10
N SER A 51 -10.30 18.74 -1.03
CA SER A 51 -11.33 19.79 -1.00
C SER A 51 -10.74 21.17 -0.68
N ILE A 52 -9.72 21.55 -1.46
CA ILE A 52 -9.05 22.86 -1.34
C ILE A 52 -9.74 23.84 -2.27
N PRO A 53 -10.47 24.85 -1.74
CA PRO A 53 -11.18 25.81 -2.59
C PRO A 53 -10.17 26.70 -3.33
N ALA A 54 -10.35 26.87 -4.63
CA ALA A 54 -9.60 27.86 -5.39
C ALA A 54 -9.88 29.27 -4.82
N GLY A 55 -8.88 30.13 -4.85
CA GLY A 55 -9.00 31.48 -4.29
C GLY A 55 -8.80 31.58 -2.78
N THR A 56 -8.58 30.46 -2.07
CA THR A 56 -8.23 30.51 -0.63
C THR A 56 -6.84 31.11 -0.45
N PRO A 57 -6.65 32.16 0.39
CA PRO A 57 -5.33 32.69 0.71
C PRO A 57 -4.42 31.56 1.25
N ILE A 58 -3.24 31.37 0.61
CA ILE A 58 -2.36 30.24 0.93
C ILE A 58 -1.93 30.20 2.40
N ALA A 59 -1.78 31.37 3.02
CA ALA A 59 -1.45 31.50 4.44
C ALA A 59 -2.54 30.95 5.38
N ARG A 60 -3.79 30.98 4.94
CA ARG A 60 -4.97 30.52 5.71
C ARG A 60 -5.37 29.08 5.39
N LEU A 61 -4.74 28.45 4.40
CA LEU A 61 -5.05 27.07 4.04
C LEU A 61 -4.79 26.14 5.23
N ASP A 62 -5.80 25.39 5.63
CA ASP A 62 -5.66 24.32 6.62
C ASP A 62 -5.15 23.04 5.94
N THR A 63 -3.82 22.93 5.94
CA THR A 63 -3.14 21.76 5.35
C THR A 63 -3.36 20.49 6.17
N ALA A 64 -3.62 20.61 7.48
CA ALA A 64 -3.84 19.48 8.36
C ALA A 64 -5.21 18.82 8.08
N SER A 65 -6.25 19.61 7.93
CA SER A 65 -7.57 19.10 7.56
C SER A 65 -7.58 18.52 6.15
N ALA A 66 -6.89 19.14 5.18
CA ALA A 66 -6.75 18.59 3.84
C ALA A 66 -6.02 17.25 3.87
N LYS A 67 -4.92 17.14 4.63
CA LYS A 67 -4.20 15.89 4.87
C LYS A 67 -5.10 14.81 5.46
N ALA A 68 -5.87 15.13 6.50
CA ALA A 68 -6.76 14.18 7.16
C ALA A 68 -7.78 13.59 6.18
N ARG A 69 -8.41 14.43 5.35
CA ARG A 69 -9.38 13.98 4.34
C ARG A 69 -8.77 13.08 3.26
N VAL A 70 -7.55 13.40 2.80
CA VAL A 70 -6.87 12.54 1.80
C VAL A 70 -6.48 11.20 2.41
N LEU A 71 -6.13 11.14 3.70
CA LEU A 71 -5.84 9.87 4.40
C LEU A 71 -7.07 8.96 4.57
N GLU A 72 -8.28 9.47 4.39
CA GLU A 72 -9.50 8.65 4.38
C GLU A 72 -9.63 7.80 3.12
N LEU A 73 -8.87 8.10 2.06
CA LEU A 73 -8.82 7.25 0.87
C LEU A 73 -8.13 5.92 1.19
N PRO A 74 -8.80 4.76 1.02
CA PRO A 74 -8.29 3.47 1.48
C PRO A 74 -6.94 3.07 0.89
N TRP A 75 -6.65 3.51 -0.34
CA TRP A 75 -5.44 3.20 -1.08
C TRP A 75 -4.25 4.12 -0.76
N VAL A 76 -4.45 5.16 0.04
CA VAL A 76 -3.39 6.07 0.47
C VAL A 76 -2.70 5.51 1.72
N ALA A 77 -1.39 5.29 1.64
CA ALA A 77 -0.57 4.88 2.78
C ALA A 77 -0.16 6.09 3.63
N SER A 78 0.27 7.17 2.96
CA SER A 78 0.64 8.42 3.61
C SER A 78 0.46 9.60 2.67
N VAL A 79 0.29 10.80 3.24
CA VAL A 79 0.18 12.04 2.48
C VAL A 79 0.86 13.20 3.20
N GLU A 80 1.47 14.06 2.43
CA GLU A 80 2.01 15.33 2.89
C GLU A 80 1.41 16.46 2.07
N VAL A 81 0.82 17.45 2.74
CA VAL A 81 0.25 18.64 2.08
C VAL A 81 1.13 19.84 2.41
N ARG A 82 1.76 20.40 1.40
CA ARG A 82 2.68 21.52 1.52
C ARG A 82 2.21 22.74 0.75
N ARG A 83 2.41 23.92 1.35
CA ARG A 83 2.25 25.19 0.65
C ARG A 83 3.48 25.45 -0.21
N ALA A 84 3.31 25.57 -1.50
CA ALA A 84 4.34 25.96 -2.46
C ALA A 84 4.10 27.44 -2.83
N TRP A 85 4.70 28.32 -2.05
CA TRP A 85 4.57 29.76 -2.27
C TRP A 85 4.98 30.17 -3.69
N PRO A 86 4.31 31.16 -4.34
CA PRO A 86 3.31 32.07 -3.73
C PRO A 86 1.85 31.61 -3.80
N GLN A 87 1.47 30.65 -4.68
CA GLN A 87 0.05 30.39 -5.02
C GLN A 87 -0.27 28.91 -5.23
N ASP A 88 0.70 28.01 -5.00
CA ASP A 88 0.54 26.60 -5.29
C ASP A 88 0.48 25.76 -4.03
N VAL A 89 -0.22 24.63 -4.13
CA VAL A 89 -0.25 23.59 -3.10
C VAL A 89 0.23 22.27 -3.71
N VAL A 90 1.13 21.60 -3.03
CA VAL A 90 1.62 20.29 -3.42
C VAL A 90 1.09 19.26 -2.44
N ILE A 91 0.42 18.24 -2.97
CA ILE A 91 -0.05 17.07 -2.24
C ILE A 91 0.83 15.90 -2.68
N ALA A 92 1.76 15.50 -1.83
CA ALA A 92 2.60 14.33 -2.06
C ALA A 92 1.93 13.10 -1.44
N VAL A 93 1.54 12.15 -2.27
CA VAL A 93 0.85 10.92 -1.88
C VAL A 93 1.83 9.76 -1.96
N THR A 94 1.72 8.84 -1.01
CA THR A 94 2.35 7.52 -1.10
C THR A 94 1.22 6.50 -1.17
N GLU A 95 1.16 5.75 -2.25
CA GLU A 95 0.18 4.68 -2.43
C GLU A 95 0.52 3.46 -1.56
N ARG A 96 -0.51 2.69 -1.17
CA ARG A 96 -0.29 1.39 -0.53
C ARG A 96 0.23 0.39 -1.55
N SER A 97 1.26 -0.34 -1.18
CA SER A 97 1.79 -1.43 -2.01
C SER A 97 1.11 -2.74 -1.62
N PRO A 98 0.39 -3.40 -2.53
CA PRO A 98 -0.23 -4.69 -2.23
C PRO A 98 0.83 -5.78 -2.12
N VAL A 99 0.77 -6.59 -1.07
CA VAL A 99 1.56 -7.83 -0.92
C VAL A 99 0.78 -9.05 -1.38
N ALA A 100 -0.54 -8.95 -1.45
CA ALA A 100 -1.42 -9.98 -1.95
C ALA A 100 -2.77 -9.38 -2.40
N VAL A 101 -3.56 -10.22 -3.07
CA VAL A 101 -4.93 -9.91 -3.48
C VAL A 101 -5.89 -10.78 -2.67
N VAL A 102 -6.78 -10.17 -1.91
CA VAL A 102 -7.86 -10.89 -1.20
C VAL A 102 -9.09 -10.94 -2.07
N MET A 103 -9.73 -12.11 -2.13
CA MET A 103 -11.02 -12.28 -2.77
C MET A 103 -12.13 -12.12 -1.74
N GLN A 104 -13.02 -11.14 -1.95
CA GLN A 104 -14.26 -10.98 -1.18
C GLN A 104 -15.45 -11.23 -2.14
N GLY A 105 -15.94 -12.47 -2.19
CA GLY A 105 -16.87 -12.89 -3.24
C GLY A 105 -16.17 -12.88 -4.60
N GLU A 106 -16.68 -12.09 -5.54
CA GLU A 106 -16.09 -11.89 -6.87
C GLU A 106 -15.12 -10.70 -6.92
N ASP A 107 -15.14 -9.83 -5.90
CA ASP A 107 -14.31 -8.63 -5.86
C ASP A 107 -12.87 -8.96 -5.48
N ARG A 108 -11.95 -8.32 -6.20
CA ARG A 108 -10.51 -8.44 -5.97
C ARG A 108 -10.04 -7.16 -5.29
N ARG A 109 -9.54 -7.28 -4.08
CA ARG A 109 -9.05 -6.14 -3.29
C ARG A 109 -7.58 -6.35 -2.93
N GLY A 110 -6.79 -5.28 -2.95
CA GLY A 110 -5.43 -5.31 -2.48
C GLY A 110 -5.36 -5.41 -0.96
N VAL A 111 -4.32 -6.06 -0.44
CA VAL A 111 -3.98 -6.03 0.97
C VAL A 111 -2.50 -5.69 1.13
N ASP A 112 -2.20 -4.70 1.97
CA ASP A 112 -0.84 -4.30 2.29
C ASP A 112 -0.23 -5.18 3.40
N ALA A 113 1.07 -4.99 3.67
CA ALA A 113 1.78 -5.73 4.72
C ALA A 113 1.22 -5.50 6.13
N GLY A 114 0.50 -4.42 6.36
CA GLY A 114 -0.18 -4.10 7.61
C GLY A 114 -1.56 -4.76 7.76
N GLY A 115 -2.04 -5.45 6.71
CA GLY A 115 -3.37 -6.08 6.70
C GLY A 115 -4.50 -5.13 6.28
N ASN A 116 -4.18 -3.92 5.83
CA ASN A 116 -5.21 -3.01 5.34
C ASN A 116 -5.68 -3.45 3.95
N ILE A 117 -6.98 -3.67 3.82
CA ILE A 117 -7.62 -4.01 2.56
C ILE A 117 -8.03 -2.73 1.85
N PHE A 118 -7.73 -2.62 0.57
CA PHE A 118 -8.01 -1.42 -0.21
C PHE A 118 -8.29 -1.73 -1.69
N ASP A 119 -9.00 -0.80 -2.33
CA ASP A 119 -9.24 -0.81 -3.76
C ASP A 119 -8.35 0.26 -4.39
N PRO A 120 -7.42 -0.09 -5.29
CA PRO A 120 -6.58 0.89 -5.96
C PRO A 120 -7.39 1.72 -6.94
N PRO A 121 -7.03 3.00 -7.18
CA PRO A 121 -7.68 3.82 -8.18
C PRO A 121 -7.54 3.17 -9.56
N GLY A 122 -8.67 2.99 -10.27
CA GLY A 122 -8.70 2.32 -11.57
C GLY A 122 -8.58 0.79 -11.55
N GLY A 123 -8.35 0.15 -10.41
CA GLY A 123 -8.42 -1.32 -10.22
C GLY A 123 -7.35 -2.17 -10.91
N LEU A 124 -6.35 -1.56 -11.55
CA LEU A 124 -5.50 -2.23 -12.55
C LEU A 124 -4.21 -2.86 -12.01
N TRP A 125 -3.64 -2.37 -10.92
CA TRP A 125 -2.30 -2.77 -10.45
C TRP A 125 -2.26 -3.75 -9.26
N LEU A 126 -3.33 -4.52 -9.07
CA LEU A 126 -3.34 -5.59 -8.07
C LEU A 126 -2.47 -6.77 -8.51
N THR A 127 -1.27 -6.83 -7.99
CA THR A 127 -0.30 -7.91 -8.23
C THR A 127 -0.09 -8.73 -6.96
N GLY A 128 0.50 -9.92 -7.10
CA GLY A 128 0.83 -10.80 -5.99
C GLY A 128 -0.03 -12.07 -5.93
N PRO A 129 0.19 -12.90 -4.90
CA PRO A 129 -0.58 -14.12 -4.69
C PRO A 129 -2.03 -13.80 -4.29
N ILE A 130 -2.95 -14.67 -4.69
CA ILE A 130 -4.36 -14.53 -4.31
C ILE A 130 -4.58 -15.24 -2.98
N ILE A 131 -5.08 -14.52 -1.97
CA ILE A 131 -5.50 -15.09 -0.68
C ILE A 131 -6.97 -15.48 -0.76
N ARG A 132 -7.29 -16.71 -0.33
CA ARG A 132 -8.65 -17.25 -0.25
C ARG A 132 -8.77 -18.11 1.01
N GLY A 133 -9.96 -18.20 1.55
CA GLY A 133 -10.25 -19.12 2.64
C GLY A 133 -11.08 -18.52 3.76
N ASP A 134 -10.86 -19.00 4.98
CA ASP A 134 -11.56 -18.56 6.16
C ASP A 134 -11.22 -17.10 6.51
N GLU A 135 -12.25 -16.30 6.77
CA GLU A 135 -12.12 -14.87 7.03
C GLU A 135 -11.29 -14.58 8.28
N GLY A 136 -11.42 -15.42 9.32
CA GLY A 136 -10.64 -15.33 10.55
C GLY A 136 -9.15 -15.67 10.36
N ALA A 137 -8.80 -16.36 9.28
CA ALA A 137 -7.42 -16.73 8.95
C ALA A 137 -6.75 -15.78 7.91
N ILE A 138 -7.51 -14.85 7.31
CA ILE A 138 -6.98 -13.93 6.29
C ILE A 138 -5.81 -13.11 6.84
N ALA A 139 -5.93 -12.57 8.05
CA ALA A 139 -4.87 -11.76 8.66
C ALA A 139 -3.56 -12.55 8.82
N GLU A 140 -3.64 -13.84 9.16
CA GLU A 140 -2.45 -14.70 9.27
C GLU A 140 -1.88 -15.03 7.87
N ALA A 141 -2.73 -15.27 6.89
CA ALA A 141 -2.31 -15.47 5.51
C ALA A 141 -1.59 -14.25 4.93
N VAL A 142 -2.02 -13.03 5.30
CA VAL A 142 -1.33 -11.78 4.93
C VAL A 142 0.05 -11.70 5.55
N LYS A 143 0.20 -12.05 6.84
CA LYS A 143 1.52 -12.11 7.49
C LYS A 143 2.44 -13.10 6.79
N VAL A 144 1.92 -14.27 6.43
CA VAL A 144 2.66 -15.26 5.63
C VAL A 144 3.07 -14.65 4.29
N ALA A 145 2.15 -14.01 3.56
CA ALA A 145 2.46 -13.36 2.29
C ALA A 145 3.58 -12.33 2.43
N SER A 146 3.50 -11.46 3.45
CA SER A 146 4.47 -10.40 3.71
C SER A 146 5.85 -10.93 4.13
N SER A 147 5.90 -12.12 4.73
CA SER A 147 7.14 -12.75 5.18
C SER A 147 7.83 -13.60 4.12
N LEU A 148 7.19 -13.81 2.96
CA LEU A 148 7.77 -14.61 1.90
C LEU A 148 8.94 -13.86 1.23
N PRO A 149 10.12 -14.48 1.13
CA PRO A 149 11.20 -13.92 0.32
C PRO A 149 10.80 -13.81 -1.16
N ALA A 150 11.28 -12.78 -1.85
CA ALA A 150 10.89 -12.45 -3.23
C ALA A 150 11.04 -13.59 -4.25
N ASP A 151 12.00 -14.51 -4.03
CA ASP A 151 12.19 -15.69 -4.89
C ASP A 151 11.10 -16.74 -4.69
N LEU A 152 10.55 -16.87 -3.48
CA LEU A 152 9.43 -17.76 -3.18
C LEU A 152 8.09 -17.10 -3.53
N GLU A 153 7.92 -15.83 -3.24
CA GLU A 153 6.73 -15.06 -3.59
C GLU A 153 6.38 -15.21 -5.09
N LYS A 154 7.37 -15.04 -5.97
CA LYS A 154 7.21 -15.22 -7.43
C LYS A 154 6.74 -16.62 -7.83
N ARG A 155 6.94 -17.63 -7.00
CA ARG A 155 6.50 -19.01 -7.23
C ARG A 155 5.10 -19.28 -6.70
N VAL A 156 4.63 -18.49 -5.75
CA VAL A 156 3.30 -18.64 -5.16
C VAL A 156 2.25 -18.03 -6.09
N ARG A 157 1.17 -18.75 -6.32
CA ARG A 157 0.02 -18.30 -7.10
C ARG A 157 -1.17 -18.00 -6.21
N VAL A 158 -1.39 -18.83 -5.18
CA VAL A 158 -2.51 -18.74 -4.27
C VAL A 158 -2.06 -19.07 -2.85
N ILE A 159 -2.59 -18.35 -1.89
CA ILE A 159 -2.45 -18.63 -0.46
C ILE A 159 -3.83 -19.02 0.05
N GLN A 160 -3.96 -20.22 0.54
CA GLN A 160 -5.20 -20.74 1.08
C GLN A 160 -5.15 -20.65 2.61
N ALA A 161 -6.00 -19.79 3.17
CA ALA A 161 -6.20 -19.63 4.60
C ALA A 161 -7.24 -20.65 5.06
N VAL A 162 -6.82 -21.84 5.54
CA VAL A 162 -7.72 -22.86 6.06
C VAL A 162 -8.06 -22.57 7.52
N SER A 163 -7.04 -22.25 8.30
CA SER A 163 -7.13 -21.74 9.67
C SER A 163 -5.87 -20.92 9.99
N VAL A 164 -5.82 -20.30 11.16
CA VAL A 164 -4.64 -19.51 11.60
C VAL A 164 -3.36 -20.34 11.68
N ASP A 165 -3.46 -21.66 11.86
CA ASP A 165 -2.33 -22.60 11.94
C ASP A 165 -2.21 -23.51 10.72
N ASP A 166 -3.09 -23.36 9.71
CA ASP A 166 -3.05 -24.13 8.46
C ASP A 166 -3.16 -23.22 7.26
N ILE A 167 -2.09 -22.48 6.99
CA ILE A 167 -1.92 -21.69 5.76
C ILE A 167 -1.19 -22.56 4.74
N ARG A 168 -1.72 -22.63 3.52
CA ARG A 168 -1.16 -23.41 2.42
C ARG A 168 -0.81 -22.53 1.24
N LEU A 169 0.36 -22.77 0.63
CA LEU A 169 0.80 -22.06 -0.55
C LEU A 169 0.62 -22.95 -1.77
N GLY A 170 -0.19 -22.54 -2.72
CA GLY A 170 -0.30 -23.17 -4.02
C GLY A 170 0.72 -22.57 -4.98
N LEU A 171 1.69 -23.35 -5.41
CA LEU A 171 2.75 -22.91 -6.32
C LEU A 171 2.28 -22.88 -7.78
N ARG A 172 2.95 -22.08 -8.59
CA ARG A 172 2.68 -21.99 -10.05
C ARG A 172 2.89 -23.32 -10.80
N ASN A 173 3.76 -24.20 -10.29
CA ASN A 173 4.01 -25.54 -10.82
C ASN A 173 2.96 -26.58 -10.37
N LYS A 174 1.87 -26.14 -9.71
CA LYS A 174 0.79 -26.95 -9.15
C LYS A 174 1.15 -27.76 -7.90
N SER A 175 2.34 -27.59 -7.33
CA SER A 175 2.66 -28.17 -6.03
C SER A 175 2.01 -27.37 -4.91
N ILE A 176 1.76 -28.04 -3.77
CA ILE A 176 1.18 -27.44 -2.58
C ILE A 176 2.24 -27.43 -1.48
N VAL A 177 2.36 -26.32 -0.75
CA VAL A 177 3.20 -26.21 0.43
C VAL A 177 2.30 -26.00 1.63
N ARG A 178 2.36 -26.88 2.63
CA ARG A 178 1.79 -26.67 3.95
C ARG A 178 2.77 -25.81 4.74
N TRP A 179 2.39 -24.54 4.93
CA TRP A 179 3.25 -23.56 5.59
C TRP A 179 2.99 -23.48 7.10
N GLY A 180 1.74 -23.73 7.51
CA GLY A 180 1.29 -23.51 8.88
C GLY A 180 0.96 -22.05 9.14
N ASN A 181 1.64 -21.42 10.09
CA ASN A 181 1.45 -20.01 10.45
C ASN A 181 2.67 -19.14 10.04
N SER A 182 2.66 -17.86 10.41
CA SER A 182 3.74 -16.90 10.10
C SER A 182 5.00 -17.05 10.95
N GLN A 183 4.98 -17.91 11.99
CA GLN A 183 6.15 -18.10 12.84
C GLN A 183 7.28 -18.79 12.09
N GLU A 184 8.52 -18.49 12.47
CA GLU A 184 9.75 -19.06 11.87
C GLU A 184 9.80 -18.98 10.33
N ALA A 185 9.21 -17.91 9.74
CA ALA A 185 9.04 -17.78 8.31
C ALA A 185 10.36 -17.88 7.52
N GLU A 186 11.45 -17.29 8.03
CA GLU A 186 12.77 -17.34 7.40
C GLU A 186 13.29 -18.79 7.36
N PHE A 187 13.18 -19.52 8.48
CA PHE A 187 13.62 -20.90 8.56
C PHE A 187 12.77 -21.81 7.67
N LYS A 188 11.45 -21.64 7.66
CA LYS A 188 10.55 -22.36 6.75
C LYS A 188 10.90 -22.09 5.28
N ALA A 189 11.25 -20.84 4.95
CA ALA A 189 11.65 -20.48 3.59
C ALA A 189 12.95 -21.16 3.18
N GLU A 190 13.95 -21.22 4.06
CA GLU A 190 15.22 -21.89 3.82
C GLU A 190 15.02 -23.40 3.60
N VAL A 191 14.25 -24.03 4.50
CA VAL A 191 13.90 -25.45 4.38
C VAL A 191 13.17 -25.72 3.08
N LEU A 192 12.16 -24.90 2.73
CA LEU A 192 11.42 -25.06 1.47
C LEU A 192 12.35 -24.96 0.27
N ARG A 193 13.28 -23.98 0.24
CA ARG A 193 14.28 -23.88 -0.85
C ARG A 193 15.08 -25.15 -1.03
N SER A 194 15.49 -25.79 0.06
CA SER A 194 16.26 -27.04 0.04
C SER A 194 15.44 -28.24 -0.50
N LEU A 195 14.11 -28.21 -0.31
CA LEU A 195 13.20 -29.28 -0.74
C LEU A 195 12.69 -29.11 -2.17
N LEU A 196 12.57 -27.88 -2.68
CA LEU A 196 12.03 -27.60 -4.02
C LEU A 196 12.72 -28.38 -5.17
N PRO A 197 14.04 -28.65 -5.16
CA PRO A 197 14.69 -29.46 -6.19
C PRO A 197 14.16 -30.89 -6.30
N ARG A 198 13.55 -31.45 -5.25
CA ARG A 198 12.97 -32.82 -5.23
C ARG A 198 11.72 -32.96 -6.10
N ARG A 199 11.16 -31.85 -6.60
CA ARG A 199 9.98 -31.82 -7.49
C ARG A 199 8.78 -32.60 -6.96
N ALA A 200 8.50 -32.54 -5.66
CA ALA A 200 7.37 -33.19 -5.04
C ALA A 200 6.01 -32.56 -5.41
N GLN A 201 4.94 -33.29 -5.23
CA GLN A 201 3.57 -32.76 -5.37
C GLN A 201 3.19 -31.91 -4.18
N ALA A 202 3.64 -32.28 -2.98
CA ALA A 202 3.42 -31.49 -1.77
C ALA A 202 4.69 -31.44 -0.89
N TYR A 203 4.82 -30.33 -0.19
CA TYR A 203 5.87 -30.07 0.79
C TYR A 203 5.19 -29.67 2.10
N ASP A 204 5.67 -30.19 3.22
CA ASP A 204 5.26 -29.74 4.54
C ASP A 204 6.45 -29.12 5.26
N VAL A 205 6.33 -27.83 5.53
CA VAL A 205 7.30 -27.01 6.28
C VAL A 205 6.66 -26.37 7.51
N SER A 206 5.46 -26.80 7.89
CA SER A 206 4.76 -26.26 9.04
C SER A 206 5.54 -26.46 10.34
N ALA A 207 6.30 -27.56 10.42
CA ALA A 207 7.30 -27.83 11.45
C ALA A 207 8.69 -27.91 10.77
N PRO A 208 9.42 -26.80 10.64
CA PRO A 208 10.61 -26.75 9.78
C PRO A 208 11.78 -27.61 10.27
N SER A 209 11.79 -28.00 11.53
CA SER A 209 12.76 -28.97 12.09
C SER A 209 12.49 -30.43 11.67
N LEU A 210 11.29 -30.73 11.18
CA LEU A 210 10.88 -32.06 10.71
C LEU A 210 10.09 -31.97 9.40
N PRO A 211 10.69 -31.48 8.30
CA PRO A 211 10.01 -31.26 7.06
C PRO A 211 9.69 -32.58 6.34
N ALA A 212 8.63 -32.57 5.53
CA ALA A 212 8.23 -33.73 4.74
C ALA A 212 7.95 -33.37 3.26
N THR A 213 8.12 -34.36 2.38
CA THR A 213 7.75 -34.24 0.96
C THR A 213 6.86 -35.44 0.59
N PHE A 214 5.85 -35.17 -0.25
CA PHE A 214 4.89 -36.19 -0.68
C PHE A 214 4.76 -36.20 -2.20
N GLY A 215 4.67 -37.39 -2.79
CA GLY A 215 4.43 -37.57 -4.21
C GLY A 215 5.56 -37.00 -5.08
N GLU A 216 6.76 -37.59 -5.01
CA GLU A 216 7.85 -37.20 -5.90
C GLU A 216 7.43 -37.39 -7.37
N LYS A 217 7.53 -36.34 -8.18
CA LYS A 217 7.38 -36.44 -9.63
C LYS A 217 8.66 -37.04 -10.16
N GLY A 218 8.59 -38.27 -10.64
CA GLY A 218 9.72 -38.89 -11.33
C GLY A 218 10.32 -37.98 -12.41
N PRO A 219 11.57 -38.24 -12.82
CA PRO A 219 12.18 -37.49 -13.91
C PRO A 219 11.25 -37.51 -15.13
N LYS A 220 11.10 -36.39 -15.82
CA LYS A 220 10.45 -36.36 -17.12
C LYS A 220 11.34 -37.12 -18.06
N GLU A 221 10.86 -38.28 -18.57
CA GLU A 221 11.40 -38.88 -19.76
C GLU A 221 11.33 -37.95 -20.95
#